data_5a7b32d68abed89b5a3e228be10460ca
#
_entry.id   5a7b32d68abed89b5a3e228be10460ca
#
_cell.length_a   1.000
_cell.length_b   1.000
_cell.length_c   1.000
_cell.angle_alpha   90.00
_cell.angle_beta   90.00
_cell.angle_gamma   90.00
#
_symmetry.space_group_name_H-M   'P 1'
#
loop_
_entity.id
_entity.type
_entity.pdbx_description
1 polymer ?
#
loop_
_entity_poly.entity_id
_entity_poly.type
_entity_poly.pdbx_seq_one_letter_code
_entity_poly.pdbx_strand_id
1 'polypeptide(L)'
;MKIRKLLKKKYIFLFATFFSGLFLNNFAEATVLNNSYKEVIDHVWQIVYRDFLDSNGKFQKSNWINLRKEVLSKTYSDSNEAYDAIRDMLSNLDDSYTRFLEPKEFNQMRIDTSGELTGVGIQIVKDKESDDLIIISPIEGTPAFDAGIKARDKILSIDDISTEGMNIEDAVKLIRGQRGTKVKLEILRGSQSFFKTLSREKIEIKSVSSKVNQTKNGLSIGYVRIKQFNANASKETRDAIKDLETKKVAGYVLDLRSNPGGLLESSIDISRHFINKGVIVSTVSKDGLKETKKGNGQALTKKPLVVLVNEGSASASEIVSGAIKDNKRGKLVGKKTFGKGLVQSMRTLVDGSGLTVTVAKYLTPNGTDINKSGIIPDIEVRMNIIPILQ
;
A
#
# COMPACT_ATOMS: atom_id res chain seq x y z
N MET A 1 -65.67 -32.90 -0.78
CA MET A 1 -66.57 -33.73 -1.62
C MET A 1 -65.92 -33.86 -2.99
N LYS A 2 -65.38 -35.04 -3.22
CA LYS A 2 -65.56 -35.87 -4.40
C LYS A 2 -65.07 -35.24 -5.73
N ILE A 3 -64.29 -35.78 -6.62
CA ILE A 3 -63.82 -37.13 -6.97
C ILE A 3 -63.11 -36.95 -8.32
N ARG A 4 -61.87 -37.48 -8.46
CA ARG A 4 -61.43 -38.50 -9.46
C ARG A 4 -61.86 -38.25 -10.95
N LYS A 5 -61.02 -38.45 -11.95
CA LYS A 5 -60.20 -39.60 -12.45
C LYS A 5 -59.53 -39.14 -13.74
N LEU A 6 -58.30 -39.39 -14.02
CA LEU A 6 -57.67 -40.62 -14.59
C LEU A 6 -57.92 -40.93 -16.06
N LEU A 7 -56.81 -41.19 -16.73
CA LEU A 7 -56.60 -42.07 -17.91
C LEU A 7 -56.57 -41.38 -19.28
N LYS A 8 -55.76 -41.68 -20.23
CA LYS A 8 -54.71 -42.64 -20.53
C LYS A 8 -54.12 -42.30 -21.90
N LYS A 9 -52.83 -42.54 -22.03
CA LYS A 9 -52.09 -43.08 -23.19
C LYS A 9 -52.73 -43.08 -24.59
N LYS A 10 -51.95 -42.62 -25.60
CA LYS A 10 -51.50 -43.54 -26.69
C LYS A 10 -50.38 -42.95 -27.54
N TYR A 11 -49.43 -43.79 -27.80
CA TYR A 11 -48.33 -43.71 -28.75
C TYR A 11 -48.82 -43.54 -30.18
N ILE A 12 -48.08 -42.78 -31.02
CA ILE A 12 -47.84 -43.17 -32.42
C ILE A 12 -46.45 -42.71 -32.83
N PHE A 13 -45.72 -43.66 -33.36
CA PHE A 13 -44.39 -43.61 -34.00
C PHE A 13 -44.51 -43.12 -35.45
N LEU A 14 -43.33 -42.77 -36.00
CA LEU A 14 -42.89 -42.64 -37.41
C LEU A 14 -42.82 -41.14 -37.85
N PHE A 15 -41.76 -40.63 -38.46
CA PHE A 15 -40.79 -41.15 -39.41
C PHE A 15 -39.56 -40.27 -39.43
N ALA A 16 -38.41 -40.89 -39.55
CA ALA A 16 -37.15 -40.24 -39.79
C ALA A 16 -37.08 -39.71 -41.24
N THR A 17 -36.67 -38.47 -41.40
CA THR A 17 -36.04 -38.05 -42.66
C THR A 17 -34.73 -37.35 -42.32
N PHE A 18 -33.69 -38.02 -42.76
CA PHE A 18 -32.30 -37.56 -42.81
C PHE A 18 -32.24 -36.28 -43.64
N PHE A 19 -31.88 -35.16 -42.96
CA PHE A 19 -31.39 -33.98 -43.65
C PHE A 19 -29.98 -33.72 -43.13
N SER A 20 -29.01 -34.29 -43.84
CA SER A 20 -27.60 -33.97 -43.67
C SER A 20 -27.36 -32.55 -44.16
N GLY A 21 -27.56 -31.56 -43.27
CA GLY A 21 -27.09 -30.22 -43.45
C GLY A 21 -25.73 -30.07 -42.77
N LEU A 22 -24.70 -29.86 -43.57
CA LEU A 22 -23.39 -29.43 -43.10
C LEU A 22 -23.58 -28.14 -42.30
N PHE A 23 -23.72 -28.23 -40.97
CA PHE A 23 -23.38 -27.15 -40.08
C PHE A 23 -21.86 -27.17 -39.97
N LEU A 24 -21.21 -26.35 -40.80
CA LEU A 24 -19.89 -25.83 -40.49
C LEU A 24 -20.01 -25.11 -39.15
N ASN A 25 -19.69 -25.85 -38.08
CA ASN A 25 -19.40 -25.27 -36.81
C ASN A 25 -18.16 -24.39 -36.98
N ASN A 26 -18.37 -23.10 -37.32
CA ASN A 26 -17.44 -22.08 -36.97
C ASN A 26 -17.51 -21.94 -35.45
N PHE A 27 -16.90 -22.90 -34.74
CA PHE A 27 -16.32 -22.57 -33.47
C PHE A 27 -15.26 -21.55 -33.78
N ALA A 28 -15.60 -20.24 -33.65
CA ALA A 28 -14.60 -19.26 -33.33
C ALA A 28 -13.88 -19.87 -32.11
N GLU A 29 -12.70 -20.40 -32.34
CA GLU A 29 -11.75 -20.60 -31.27
C GLU A 29 -11.72 -19.24 -30.54
N ALA A 30 -12.37 -19.18 -29.40
CA ALA A 30 -12.04 -18.21 -28.38
C ALA A 30 -10.58 -18.54 -28.06
N THR A 31 -9.67 -17.93 -28.81
CA THR A 31 -8.26 -17.90 -28.47
C THR A 31 -8.26 -17.40 -27.05
N VAL A 32 -8.02 -18.31 -26.13
CA VAL A 32 -7.68 -17.98 -24.75
C VAL A 32 -6.44 -17.10 -24.90
N LEU A 33 -6.66 -15.77 -24.85
CA LEU A 33 -5.61 -14.75 -24.80
C LEU A 33 -4.93 -14.84 -23.45
N ASN A 34 -4.34 -16.01 -23.19
CA ASN A 34 -3.52 -16.23 -22.02
C ASN A 34 -2.25 -15.39 -22.21
N ASN A 35 -2.17 -14.29 -21.49
CA ASN A 35 -0.98 -13.44 -21.32
C ASN A 35 -0.44 -12.77 -22.58
N SER A 36 -1.29 -12.24 -23.44
CA SER A 36 -0.78 -11.34 -24.46
C SER A 36 -0.49 -9.97 -23.84
N TYR A 37 0.63 -9.36 -24.16
CA TYR A 37 0.97 -7.99 -23.74
C TYR A 37 -0.15 -6.98 -24.05
N LYS A 38 -0.90 -7.21 -25.11
CA LYS A 38 -2.08 -6.40 -25.47
C LYS A 38 -3.21 -6.50 -24.46
N GLU A 39 -3.37 -7.63 -23.78
CA GLU A 39 -4.37 -7.80 -22.73
C GLU A 39 -4.05 -6.91 -21.52
N VAL A 40 -2.79 -6.85 -21.10
CA VAL A 40 -2.35 -5.97 -20.02
C VAL A 40 -2.58 -4.51 -20.38
N ILE A 41 -2.19 -4.10 -21.60
CA ILE A 41 -2.39 -2.73 -22.12
C ILE A 41 -3.88 -2.38 -22.14
N ASP A 42 -4.71 -3.26 -22.66
CA ASP A 42 -6.16 -3.03 -22.76
C ASP A 42 -6.82 -2.97 -21.37
N HIS A 43 -6.38 -3.80 -20.46
CA HIS A 43 -6.88 -3.79 -19.08
C HIS A 43 -6.55 -2.45 -18.38
N VAL A 44 -5.32 -1.96 -18.53
CA VAL A 44 -4.93 -0.61 -18.03
C VAL A 44 -5.80 0.47 -18.65
N TRP A 45 -5.99 0.43 -19.99
CA TRP A 45 -6.83 1.38 -20.70
C TRP A 45 -8.26 1.41 -20.16
N GLN A 46 -8.87 0.22 -19.96
CA GLN A 46 -10.23 0.08 -19.45
C GLN A 46 -10.38 0.62 -18.03
N ILE A 47 -9.43 0.34 -17.13
CA ILE A 47 -9.44 0.85 -15.76
C ILE A 47 -9.43 2.37 -15.77
N VAL A 48 -8.53 2.99 -16.53
CA VAL A 48 -8.45 4.46 -16.64
C VAL A 48 -9.74 5.03 -17.22
N TYR A 49 -10.24 4.48 -18.31
CA TYR A 49 -11.49 4.97 -18.94
C TYR A 49 -12.66 4.96 -17.98
N ARG A 50 -12.76 3.93 -17.17
CA ARG A 50 -13.85 3.75 -16.21
C ARG A 50 -13.67 4.56 -14.94
N ASP A 51 -12.47 4.55 -14.35
CA ASP A 51 -12.25 4.94 -12.95
C ASP A 51 -11.51 6.28 -12.77
N PHE A 52 -10.77 6.76 -13.77
CA PHE A 52 -9.91 7.93 -13.63
C PHE A 52 -10.70 9.21 -13.34
N LEU A 53 -10.27 9.92 -12.28
CA LEU A 53 -10.71 11.27 -11.95
C LEU A 53 -9.76 12.28 -12.62
N ASP A 54 -10.24 13.01 -13.60
CA ASP A 54 -9.52 14.13 -14.19
C ASP A 54 -9.54 15.35 -13.25
N SER A 55 -8.48 15.51 -12.49
CA SER A 55 -8.35 16.63 -11.57
C SER A 55 -7.89 17.93 -12.25
N ASN A 56 -7.39 17.84 -13.47
CA ASN A 56 -6.81 18.96 -14.22
C ASN A 56 -7.69 19.44 -15.38
N GLY A 57 -8.79 18.74 -15.70
CA GLY A 57 -9.69 19.08 -16.81
C GLY A 57 -9.11 18.84 -18.20
N LYS A 58 -8.08 18.01 -18.33
CA LYS A 58 -7.36 17.76 -19.57
C LYS A 58 -7.70 16.44 -20.24
N PHE A 59 -8.39 15.52 -19.54
CA PHE A 59 -8.72 14.21 -20.05
C PHE A 59 -9.81 14.27 -21.12
N GLN A 60 -9.45 13.91 -22.36
CA GLN A 60 -10.38 13.85 -23.49
C GLN A 60 -10.67 12.39 -23.84
N LYS A 61 -11.90 11.96 -23.60
CA LYS A 61 -12.33 10.57 -23.87
C LYS A 61 -12.12 10.13 -25.32
N SER A 62 -12.34 11.03 -26.29
CA SER A 62 -12.11 10.75 -27.71
C SER A 62 -10.64 10.41 -28.01
N ASN A 63 -9.72 11.20 -27.45
CA ASN A 63 -8.29 10.97 -27.62
C ASN A 63 -7.88 9.64 -26.95
N TRP A 64 -8.43 9.35 -25.79
CA TRP A 64 -8.18 8.11 -25.08
C TRP A 64 -8.64 6.87 -25.87
N ILE A 65 -9.81 6.95 -26.55
CA ILE A 65 -10.30 5.91 -27.45
C ILE A 65 -9.39 5.71 -28.66
N ASN A 66 -8.90 6.81 -29.27
CA ASN A 66 -8.00 6.74 -30.40
C ASN A 66 -6.64 6.14 -30.00
N LEU A 67 -6.12 6.51 -28.83
CA LEU A 67 -4.88 5.99 -28.28
C LEU A 67 -4.96 4.46 -28.06
N ARG A 68 -6.12 3.94 -27.61
CA ARG A 68 -6.35 2.48 -27.52
C ARG A 68 -6.16 1.79 -28.86
N LYS A 69 -6.76 2.33 -29.91
CA LYS A 69 -6.64 1.74 -31.26
C LYS A 69 -5.18 1.72 -31.71
N GLU A 70 -4.45 2.80 -31.46
CA GLU A 70 -3.04 2.92 -31.80
C GLU A 70 -2.20 1.86 -31.06
N VAL A 71 -2.25 1.82 -29.72
CA VAL A 71 -1.41 0.90 -28.94
C VAL A 71 -1.76 -0.57 -29.18
N LEU A 72 -3.04 -0.90 -29.43
CA LEU A 72 -3.44 -2.27 -29.73
C LEU A 72 -3.13 -2.71 -31.17
N SER A 73 -2.87 -1.77 -32.09
CA SER A 73 -2.42 -2.09 -33.46
C SER A 73 -0.95 -2.51 -33.53
N LYS A 74 -0.13 -2.09 -32.54
CA LYS A 74 1.31 -2.41 -32.49
C LYS A 74 1.54 -3.88 -32.10
N THR A 75 2.71 -4.40 -32.43
CA THR A 75 3.21 -5.70 -31.93
C THR A 75 4.28 -5.43 -30.90
N TYR A 76 4.29 -6.22 -29.83
CA TYR A 76 5.23 -6.11 -28.72
C TYR A 76 6.03 -7.39 -28.64
N SER A 77 7.36 -7.29 -28.64
CA SER A 77 8.27 -8.45 -28.64
C SER A 77 8.51 -8.99 -27.24
N ASP A 78 8.45 -8.13 -26.23
CA ASP A 78 8.64 -8.48 -24.84
C ASP A 78 7.80 -7.60 -23.89
N SER A 79 7.89 -7.91 -22.59
CA SER A 79 7.18 -7.16 -21.55
C SER A 79 7.65 -5.71 -21.42
N ASN A 80 8.92 -5.43 -21.68
CA ASN A 80 9.44 -4.06 -21.52
C ASN A 80 8.83 -3.12 -22.54
N GLU A 81 8.75 -3.53 -23.82
CA GLU A 81 8.08 -2.75 -24.87
C GLU A 81 6.60 -2.48 -24.53
N ALA A 82 5.90 -3.49 -23.99
CA ALA A 82 4.50 -3.33 -23.58
C ALA A 82 4.37 -2.38 -22.36
N TYR A 83 5.28 -2.50 -21.38
CA TYR A 83 5.28 -1.64 -20.20
C TYR A 83 5.61 -0.18 -20.52
N ASP A 84 6.54 0.04 -21.45
CA ASP A 84 6.85 1.37 -21.96
C ASP A 84 5.67 1.97 -22.70
N ALA A 85 4.99 1.21 -23.56
CA ALA A 85 3.76 1.65 -24.23
C ALA A 85 2.65 2.01 -23.22
N ILE A 86 2.52 1.28 -22.10
CA ILE A 86 1.60 1.61 -21.01
C ILE A 86 2.01 2.94 -20.35
N ARG A 87 3.29 3.13 -20.03
CA ARG A 87 3.79 4.38 -19.43
C ARG A 87 3.54 5.57 -20.33
N ASP A 88 3.82 5.43 -21.63
CA ASP A 88 3.57 6.46 -22.64
C ASP A 88 2.07 6.79 -22.76
N MET A 89 1.22 5.75 -22.75
CA MET A 89 -0.23 5.94 -22.74
C MET A 89 -0.68 6.71 -21.51
N LEU A 90 -0.20 6.36 -20.31
CA LEU A 90 -0.56 7.02 -19.07
C LEU A 90 -0.03 8.46 -18.97
N SER A 91 1.09 8.79 -19.62
CA SER A 91 1.65 10.15 -19.65
C SER A 91 0.67 11.18 -20.19
N ASN A 92 -0.26 10.77 -21.07
CA ASN A 92 -1.30 11.63 -21.63
C ASN A 92 -2.36 12.09 -20.61
N LEU A 93 -2.35 11.53 -19.39
CA LEU A 93 -3.29 11.92 -18.34
C LEU A 93 -2.86 13.19 -17.59
N ASP A 94 -1.61 13.60 -17.69
CA ASP A 94 -1.01 14.70 -16.90
C ASP A 94 -1.25 14.52 -15.39
N ASP A 95 -1.21 13.27 -14.94
CA ASP A 95 -1.40 12.87 -13.54
C ASP A 95 -0.25 11.94 -13.08
N SER A 96 0.66 12.48 -12.28
CA SER A 96 1.83 11.76 -11.77
C SER A 96 1.48 10.64 -10.78
N TYR A 97 0.24 10.54 -10.33
CA TYR A 97 -0.22 9.54 -9.37
C TYR A 97 -0.90 8.34 -10.04
N THR A 98 -1.39 8.50 -11.28
CA THR A 98 -1.84 7.38 -12.10
C THR A 98 -0.64 6.80 -12.82
N ARG A 99 -0.19 5.63 -12.37
CA ARG A 99 1.04 5.02 -12.87
C ARG A 99 0.97 3.50 -12.88
N PHE A 100 1.63 2.93 -13.87
CA PHE A 100 1.89 1.51 -13.98
C PHE A 100 3.06 1.12 -13.07
N LEU A 101 2.97 -0.06 -12.50
CA LEU A 101 3.98 -0.66 -11.64
C LEU A 101 4.28 -2.06 -12.15
N GLU A 102 5.52 -2.33 -12.44
CA GLU A 102 5.96 -3.68 -12.79
C GLU A 102 5.68 -4.67 -11.64
N PRO A 103 5.64 -5.99 -11.90
CA PRO A 103 5.30 -6.98 -10.87
C PRO A 103 6.12 -6.85 -9.59
N LYS A 104 7.43 -6.55 -9.71
CA LYS A 104 8.33 -6.35 -8.55
C LYS A 104 7.93 -5.12 -7.75
N GLU A 105 7.72 -3.98 -8.43
CA GLU A 105 7.34 -2.71 -7.80
C GLU A 105 5.95 -2.80 -7.15
N PHE A 106 5.02 -3.44 -7.84
CA PHE A 106 3.67 -3.64 -7.32
C PHE A 106 3.64 -4.54 -6.09
N ASN A 107 4.43 -5.62 -6.09
CA ASN A 107 4.58 -6.48 -4.93
C ASN A 107 5.19 -5.73 -3.74
N GLN A 108 6.21 -4.88 -3.95
CA GLN A 108 6.77 -4.05 -2.89
C GLN A 108 5.72 -3.07 -2.34
N MET A 109 4.95 -2.40 -3.21
CA MET A 109 3.85 -1.52 -2.78
C MET A 109 2.79 -2.28 -1.96
N ARG A 110 2.46 -3.53 -2.32
CA ARG A 110 1.54 -4.37 -1.54
C ARG A 110 2.08 -4.67 -0.15
N ILE A 111 3.38 -5.00 -0.03
CA ILE A 111 4.05 -5.23 1.26
C ILE A 111 4.00 -3.96 2.11
N ASP A 112 4.36 -2.82 1.54
CA ASP A 112 4.36 -1.54 2.24
C ASP A 112 2.95 -1.14 2.72
N THR A 113 1.95 -1.45 1.91
CA THR A 113 0.54 -1.14 2.21
C THR A 113 -0.05 -2.10 3.25
N SER A 114 0.26 -3.40 3.16
CA SER A 114 -0.20 -4.39 4.14
C SER A 114 0.54 -4.26 5.48
N GLY A 115 1.78 -3.79 5.47
CA GLY A 115 2.67 -3.81 6.63
C GLY A 115 3.15 -5.23 6.98
N GLU A 116 3.10 -6.14 6.02
CA GLU A 116 3.39 -7.55 6.21
C GLU A 116 4.20 -8.09 5.06
N LEU A 117 5.16 -8.90 5.34
CA LEU A 117 5.89 -9.68 4.36
C LEU A 117 6.00 -11.14 4.79
N THR A 118 6.21 -12.04 3.85
CA THR A 118 6.54 -13.43 4.17
C THR A 118 8.04 -13.63 4.06
N GLY A 119 8.66 -14.13 5.12
CA GLY A 119 10.08 -14.35 5.19
C GLY A 119 10.49 -14.92 6.54
N VAL A 120 11.75 -14.73 6.91
CA VAL A 120 12.29 -15.26 8.18
C VAL A 120 12.55 -14.18 9.24
N GLY A 121 12.38 -12.89 8.89
CA GLY A 121 12.53 -11.78 9.82
C GLY A 121 13.97 -11.31 10.04
N ILE A 122 14.76 -11.16 8.98
CA ILE A 122 16.10 -10.57 9.01
C ILE A 122 16.17 -9.29 8.17
N GLN A 123 16.95 -8.32 8.66
CA GLN A 123 17.39 -7.16 7.90
C GLN A 123 18.81 -7.40 7.41
N ILE A 124 19.03 -7.29 6.11
CA ILE A 124 20.34 -7.54 5.49
C ILE A 124 20.84 -6.31 4.76
N VAL A 125 22.15 -6.22 4.64
CA VAL A 125 22.86 -5.22 3.85
C VAL A 125 24.01 -5.91 3.11
N LYS A 126 24.38 -5.38 1.96
CA LYS A 126 25.61 -5.75 1.28
C LYS A 126 26.71 -4.82 1.78
N ASP A 127 27.75 -5.39 2.37
CA ASP A 127 28.91 -4.65 2.82
C ASP A 127 29.68 -4.12 1.62
N LYS A 128 30.07 -2.86 1.66
CA LYS A 128 30.71 -2.20 0.51
C LYS A 128 32.17 -2.58 0.31
N GLU A 129 32.83 -3.04 1.38
CA GLU A 129 34.28 -3.36 1.35
C GLU A 129 34.48 -4.84 1.06
N SER A 130 33.74 -5.73 1.73
CA SER A 130 33.88 -7.18 1.60
C SER A 130 32.94 -7.80 0.57
N ASP A 131 31.98 -7.06 0.03
CA ASP A 131 30.92 -7.54 -0.86
C ASP A 131 30.00 -8.63 -0.25
N ASP A 132 30.05 -8.79 1.07
CA ASP A 132 29.33 -9.81 1.81
C ASP A 132 27.89 -9.41 2.13
N LEU A 133 26.99 -10.40 2.24
CA LEU A 133 25.67 -10.21 2.77
C LEU A 133 25.67 -10.31 4.30
N ILE A 134 25.50 -9.19 4.97
CA ILE A 134 25.57 -9.07 6.44
C ILE A 134 24.17 -8.86 7.01
N ILE A 135 23.88 -9.55 8.11
CA ILE A 135 22.65 -9.34 8.89
C ILE A 135 22.83 -8.11 9.77
N ILE A 136 22.03 -7.06 9.54
CA ILE A 136 21.98 -5.88 10.39
C ILE A 136 21.38 -6.26 11.74
N SER A 137 20.21 -6.91 11.72
CA SER A 137 19.53 -7.44 12.90
C SER A 137 18.44 -8.44 12.52
N PRO A 138 18.19 -9.47 13.35
CA PRO A 138 16.92 -10.17 13.32
C PRO A 138 15.82 -9.29 13.91
N ILE A 139 14.58 -9.52 13.48
CA ILE A 139 13.39 -8.84 14.00
C ILE A 139 12.86 -9.68 15.17
N GLU A 140 12.65 -9.06 16.32
CA GLU A 140 12.15 -9.73 17.53
C GLU A 140 10.80 -10.44 17.30
N GLY A 141 10.68 -11.66 17.82
CA GLY A 141 9.47 -12.49 17.66
C GLY A 141 9.32 -13.11 16.28
N THR A 142 10.42 -13.29 15.54
CA THR A 142 10.43 -13.91 14.21
C THR A 142 11.27 -15.18 14.19
N PRO A 143 11.11 -16.07 13.20
CA PRO A 143 11.87 -17.33 13.11
C PRO A 143 13.39 -17.15 13.19
N ALA A 144 13.92 -16.08 12.60
CA ALA A 144 15.36 -15.81 12.66
C ALA A 144 15.82 -15.40 14.07
N PHE A 145 15.02 -14.60 14.77
CA PHE A 145 15.31 -14.19 16.14
C PHE A 145 15.30 -15.40 17.08
N ASP A 146 14.25 -16.23 17.01
CA ASP A 146 14.07 -17.42 17.83
C ASP A 146 15.16 -18.49 17.56
N ALA A 147 15.66 -18.55 16.33
CA ALA A 147 16.77 -19.42 15.94
C ALA A 147 18.14 -18.91 16.42
N GLY A 148 18.20 -17.72 17.05
CA GLY A 148 19.44 -17.16 17.58
C GLY A 148 20.35 -16.54 16.53
N ILE A 149 19.80 -16.11 15.39
CA ILE A 149 20.50 -15.24 14.42
C ILE A 149 20.86 -13.93 15.12
N LYS A 150 22.03 -13.36 14.83
CA LYS A 150 22.51 -12.14 15.47
C LYS A 150 22.92 -11.07 14.46
N ALA A 151 23.01 -9.85 14.95
CA ALA A 151 23.63 -8.77 14.19
C ALA A 151 25.09 -9.10 13.85
N ARG A 152 25.51 -8.70 12.66
CA ARG A 152 26.84 -8.97 12.08
C ARG A 152 27.10 -10.42 11.67
N ASP A 153 26.12 -11.31 11.73
CA ASP A 153 26.22 -12.61 11.07
C ASP A 153 26.34 -12.40 9.55
N LYS A 154 27.24 -13.14 8.91
CA LYS A 154 27.39 -13.15 7.44
C LYS A 154 26.62 -14.34 6.89
N ILE A 155 25.88 -14.16 5.81
CA ILE A 155 25.20 -15.23 5.09
C ILE A 155 26.16 -15.75 4.01
N LEU A 156 26.54 -17.02 4.10
CA LEU A 156 27.45 -17.68 3.13
C LEU A 156 26.68 -18.36 2.00
N SER A 157 25.54 -18.98 2.33
CA SER A 157 24.67 -19.62 1.33
C SER A 157 23.19 -19.56 1.73
N ILE A 158 22.32 -19.65 0.74
CA ILE A 158 20.86 -19.70 0.87
C ILE A 158 20.36 -20.87 0.05
N ASP A 159 19.75 -21.89 0.69
CA ASP A 159 19.31 -23.14 0.05
C ASP A 159 20.44 -23.77 -0.82
N ASP A 160 21.65 -23.84 -0.23
CA ASP A 160 22.88 -24.33 -0.83
C ASP A 160 23.42 -23.50 -2.04
N ILE A 161 22.84 -22.33 -2.33
CA ILE A 161 23.33 -21.37 -3.33
C ILE A 161 24.26 -20.38 -2.63
N SER A 162 25.52 -20.29 -3.09
CA SER A 162 26.52 -19.32 -2.56
C SER A 162 26.03 -17.89 -2.71
N THR A 163 26.29 -17.06 -1.69
CA THR A 163 25.99 -15.63 -1.72
C THR A 163 27.16 -14.79 -2.22
N GLU A 164 28.29 -15.39 -2.58
CA GLU A 164 29.42 -14.68 -3.15
C GLU A 164 29.05 -14.00 -4.47
N GLY A 165 29.27 -12.70 -4.57
CA GLY A 165 28.88 -11.88 -5.72
C GLY A 165 27.36 -11.65 -5.88
N MET A 166 26.51 -12.24 -5.02
CA MET A 166 25.06 -12.10 -5.10
C MET A 166 24.64 -10.68 -4.71
N ASN A 167 23.71 -10.08 -5.46
CA ASN A 167 23.10 -8.81 -5.06
C ASN A 167 22.02 -9.02 -3.98
N ILE A 168 21.66 -7.93 -3.27
CA ILE A 168 20.67 -8.00 -2.18
C ILE A 168 19.31 -8.49 -2.67
N GLU A 169 18.90 -8.06 -3.86
CA GLU A 169 17.58 -8.40 -4.40
C GLU A 169 17.43 -9.90 -4.63
N ASP A 170 18.45 -10.56 -5.15
CA ASP A 170 18.43 -12.00 -5.40
C ASP A 170 18.48 -12.78 -4.09
N ALA A 171 19.29 -12.34 -3.12
CA ALA A 171 19.27 -12.93 -1.78
C ALA A 171 17.88 -12.80 -1.12
N VAL A 172 17.23 -11.63 -1.21
CA VAL A 172 15.88 -11.41 -0.69
C VAL A 172 14.86 -12.31 -1.38
N LYS A 173 14.96 -12.53 -2.71
CA LYS A 173 14.06 -13.46 -3.43
C LYS A 173 14.19 -14.89 -2.91
N LEU A 174 15.41 -15.36 -2.64
CA LEU A 174 15.66 -16.71 -2.11
C LEU A 174 15.19 -16.84 -0.66
N ILE A 175 15.41 -15.83 0.18
CA ILE A 175 15.01 -15.84 1.59
C ILE A 175 13.49 -15.76 1.74
N ARG A 176 12.82 -14.94 0.92
CA ARG A 176 11.35 -14.86 0.87
C ARG A 176 10.76 -16.09 0.19
N GLY A 177 9.46 -16.30 0.36
CA GLY A 177 8.75 -17.41 -0.29
C GLY A 177 7.38 -17.63 0.35
N GLN A 178 6.73 -18.72 0.00
CA GLN A 178 5.42 -19.05 0.51
C GLN A 178 5.48 -19.33 2.01
N ARG A 179 4.48 -18.83 2.75
CA ARG A 179 4.36 -19.08 4.20
C ARG A 179 4.34 -20.58 4.51
N GLY A 180 5.06 -20.97 5.56
CA GLY A 180 5.19 -22.36 6.01
C GLY A 180 6.28 -23.14 5.28
N THR A 181 6.82 -22.63 4.16
CA THR A 181 8.00 -23.26 3.52
C THR A 181 9.26 -22.94 4.34
N LYS A 182 10.31 -23.72 4.13
CA LYS A 182 11.59 -23.56 4.85
C LYS A 182 12.65 -22.96 3.93
N VAL A 183 13.60 -22.26 4.51
CA VAL A 183 14.85 -21.83 3.88
C VAL A 183 16.03 -22.22 4.76
N LYS A 184 17.08 -22.74 4.16
CA LYS A 184 18.33 -23.12 4.82
C LYS A 184 19.35 -22.01 4.62
N LEU A 185 19.87 -21.45 5.69
CA LEU A 185 20.91 -20.43 5.67
C LEU A 185 22.19 -21.02 6.25
N GLU A 186 23.30 -20.83 5.56
CA GLU A 186 24.63 -21.03 6.14
C GLU A 186 25.14 -19.68 6.65
N ILE A 187 25.47 -19.63 7.91
CA ILE A 187 25.84 -18.41 8.63
C ILE A 187 27.26 -18.52 9.13
N LEU A 188 28.05 -17.47 8.90
CA LEU A 188 29.37 -17.30 9.52
C LEU A 188 29.26 -16.25 10.64
N ARG A 189 29.65 -16.66 11.85
CA ARG A 189 29.74 -15.80 13.04
C ARG A 189 31.14 -15.87 13.61
N GLY A 190 31.89 -14.80 13.46
CA GLY A 190 33.33 -14.80 13.73
C GLY A 190 34.05 -15.80 12.82
N SER A 191 34.65 -16.86 13.36
CA SER A 191 35.35 -17.92 12.61
C SER A 191 34.52 -19.21 12.47
N GLN A 192 33.28 -19.26 12.98
CA GLN A 192 32.47 -20.47 12.97
C GLN A 192 31.33 -20.37 11.95
N SER A 193 31.24 -21.33 11.05
CA SER A 193 30.06 -21.51 10.20
C SER A 193 29.10 -22.53 10.78
N PHE A 194 27.80 -22.29 10.57
CA PHE A 194 26.73 -23.21 10.99
C PHE A 194 25.50 -23.01 10.11
N PHE A 195 24.68 -24.05 10.01
CA PHE A 195 23.42 -24.01 9.27
C PHE A 195 22.25 -23.70 10.17
N LYS A 196 21.30 -22.92 9.65
CA LYS A 196 19.96 -22.70 10.24
C LYS A 196 18.90 -22.94 9.20
N THR A 197 17.95 -23.81 9.51
CA THR A 197 16.74 -23.99 8.70
C THR A 197 15.60 -23.24 9.36
N LEU A 198 15.07 -22.22 8.68
CA LEU A 198 14.06 -21.31 9.19
C LEU A 198 12.76 -21.48 8.44
N SER A 199 11.63 -21.46 9.14
CA SER A 199 10.32 -21.41 8.50
C SER A 199 10.03 -20.01 8.00
N ARG A 200 9.48 -19.88 6.79
CA ARG A 200 8.98 -18.60 6.30
C ARG A 200 7.63 -18.31 6.94
N GLU A 201 7.56 -17.21 7.63
CA GLU A 201 6.35 -16.76 8.34
C GLU A 201 5.96 -15.36 7.94
N LYS A 202 4.77 -14.96 8.36
CA LYS A 202 4.29 -13.59 8.26
C LYS A 202 5.08 -12.72 9.23
N ILE A 203 5.80 -11.74 8.70
CA ILE A 203 6.58 -10.78 9.46
C ILE A 203 5.84 -9.45 9.45
N GLU A 204 5.48 -8.94 10.62
CA GLU A 204 4.84 -7.64 10.75
C GLU A 204 5.90 -6.52 10.77
N ILE A 205 5.74 -5.56 9.87
CA ILE A 205 6.61 -4.38 9.80
C ILE A 205 5.99 -3.29 10.66
N LYS A 206 6.59 -3.00 11.81
CA LYS A 206 6.10 -1.95 12.71
C LYS A 206 6.20 -0.57 12.06
N SER A 207 5.04 0.06 11.88
CA SER A 207 4.89 1.42 11.36
C SER A 207 4.82 2.48 12.45
N VAL A 208 4.54 2.08 13.69
CA VAL A 208 4.37 2.98 14.82
C VAL A 208 5.41 2.69 15.89
N SER A 209 5.96 3.74 16.46
CA SER A 209 6.81 3.67 17.65
C SER A 209 6.33 4.66 18.69
N SER A 210 6.47 4.32 19.96
CA SER A 210 6.06 5.19 21.06
C SER A 210 7.06 5.21 22.20
N LYS A 211 7.09 6.31 22.94
CA LYS A 211 7.89 6.47 24.15
C LYS A 211 7.32 7.56 25.05
N VAL A 212 7.70 7.56 26.31
CA VAL A 212 7.45 8.69 27.24
C VAL A 212 8.65 9.62 27.19
N ASN A 213 8.40 10.90 26.99
CA ASN A 213 9.39 11.96 27.12
C ASN A 213 9.04 12.82 28.34
N GLN A 214 10.07 13.28 29.07
CA GLN A 214 9.89 14.22 30.16
C GLN A 214 10.12 15.66 29.66
N THR A 215 9.25 16.59 30.05
CA THR A 215 9.49 17.99 29.83
C THR A 215 10.47 18.54 30.89
N LYS A 216 11.01 19.73 30.67
CA LYS A 216 11.87 20.40 31.66
C LYS A 216 11.19 20.59 33.05
N ASN A 217 9.85 20.66 33.05
CA ASN A 217 9.04 20.83 34.26
C ASN A 217 8.56 19.50 34.84
N GLY A 218 9.13 18.35 34.40
CA GLY A 218 8.81 17.02 34.94
C GLY A 218 7.50 16.39 34.43
N LEU A 219 6.79 17.03 33.47
CA LEU A 219 5.58 16.42 32.90
C LEU A 219 5.93 15.30 31.95
N SER A 220 5.27 14.15 32.10
CA SER A 220 5.38 13.01 31.18
C SER A 220 4.53 13.25 29.94
N ILE A 221 5.12 13.21 28.77
CA ILE A 221 4.46 13.37 27.47
C ILE A 221 4.58 12.09 26.65
N GLY A 222 3.45 11.58 26.18
CA GLY A 222 3.41 10.45 25.26
C GLY A 222 3.82 10.89 23.86
N TYR A 223 4.91 10.33 23.34
CA TYR A 223 5.34 10.55 21.97
C TYR A 223 4.98 9.32 21.14
N VAL A 224 4.26 9.53 20.04
CA VAL A 224 3.86 8.50 19.09
C VAL A 224 4.32 8.94 17.69
N ARG A 225 5.16 8.15 17.04
CA ARG A 225 5.59 8.38 15.66
C ARG A 225 4.97 7.36 14.74
N ILE A 226 4.30 7.83 13.68
CA ILE A 226 3.77 7.02 12.60
C ILE A 226 4.67 7.23 11.39
N LYS A 227 5.32 6.16 10.92
CA LYS A 227 6.21 6.20 9.75
C LYS A 227 5.45 6.06 8.45
N GLN A 228 4.35 5.28 8.47
CA GLN A 228 3.52 4.99 7.31
C GLN A 228 2.13 4.53 7.76
N PHE A 229 1.11 4.79 6.95
CA PHE A 229 -0.27 4.35 7.19
C PHE A 229 -0.56 3.02 6.49
N ASN A 230 0.06 1.93 6.95
CA ASN A 230 -0.25 0.58 6.50
C ASN A 230 -1.48 0.00 7.22
N ALA A 231 -1.84 -1.25 6.91
CA ALA A 231 -3.02 -1.90 7.49
C ALA A 231 -2.92 -2.09 9.02
N ASN A 232 -1.71 -2.19 9.57
CA ASN A 232 -1.48 -2.40 11.00
C ASN A 232 -1.37 -1.10 11.80
N ALA A 233 -1.12 0.04 11.13
CA ALA A 233 -0.80 1.31 11.80
C ALA A 233 -1.89 1.80 12.77
N SER A 234 -3.18 1.60 12.46
CA SER A 234 -4.27 1.97 13.36
C SER A 234 -4.26 1.14 14.65
N LYS A 235 -4.08 -0.19 14.52
CA LYS A 235 -3.98 -1.08 15.69
C LYS A 235 -2.75 -0.72 16.54
N GLU A 236 -1.60 -0.54 15.92
CA GLU A 236 -0.36 -0.17 16.60
C GLU A 236 -0.48 1.18 17.32
N THR A 237 -1.11 2.17 16.68
CA THR A 237 -1.38 3.49 17.30
C THR A 237 -2.29 3.37 18.50
N ARG A 238 -3.36 2.57 18.39
CA ARG A 238 -4.28 2.31 19.51
C ARG A 238 -3.55 1.67 20.68
N ASP A 239 -2.76 0.64 20.42
CA ASP A 239 -2.03 -0.08 21.45
C ASP A 239 -0.97 0.82 22.13
N ALA A 240 -0.28 1.67 21.34
CA ALA A 240 0.64 2.69 21.85
C ALA A 240 -0.06 3.72 22.75
N ILE A 241 -1.24 4.22 22.37
CA ILE A 241 -2.00 5.17 23.19
C ILE A 241 -2.43 4.50 24.49
N LYS A 242 -2.94 3.26 24.45
CA LYS A 242 -3.34 2.53 25.66
C LYS A 242 -2.17 2.31 26.62
N ASP A 243 -1.00 1.91 26.13
CA ASP A 243 0.20 1.77 26.94
C ASP A 243 0.62 3.12 27.59
N LEU A 244 0.60 4.19 26.82
CA LEU A 244 0.93 5.54 27.34
C LEU A 244 -0.10 6.05 28.36
N GLU A 245 -1.38 5.69 28.22
CA GLU A 245 -2.41 6.01 29.23
C GLU A 245 -2.13 5.31 30.57
N THR A 246 -1.64 4.05 30.56
CA THR A 246 -1.22 3.38 31.82
C THR A 246 -0.06 4.09 32.51
N LYS A 247 0.81 4.77 31.72
CA LYS A 247 1.94 5.56 32.20
C LYS A 247 1.53 6.97 32.63
N LYS A 248 0.23 7.30 32.61
CA LYS A 248 -0.37 8.56 33.08
C LYS A 248 0.24 9.81 32.43
N VAL A 249 0.55 9.75 31.13
CA VAL A 249 1.08 10.91 30.40
C VAL A 249 0.09 12.09 30.46
N ALA A 250 0.62 13.32 30.52
CA ALA A 250 -0.17 14.54 30.62
C ALA A 250 -0.71 15.04 29.25
N GLY A 251 -0.11 14.61 28.15
CA GLY A 251 -0.49 14.96 26.78
C GLY A 251 0.27 14.14 25.76
N TYR A 252 0.02 14.43 24.47
CA TYR A 252 0.55 13.66 23.35
C TYR A 252 1.25 14.53 22.33
N VAL A 253 2.31 13.98 21.75
CA VAL A 253 2.93 14.41 20.50
C VAL A 253 2.77 13.30 19.48
N LEU A 254 2.03 13.56 18.41
CA LEU A 254 1.90 12.69 17.25
C LEU A 254 2.86 13.18 16.16
N ASP A 255 3.87 12.39 15.82
CA ASP A 255 4.87 12.76 14.82
C ASP A 255 4.56 12.11 13.46
N LEU A 256 4.19 12.97 12.50
CA LEU A 256 3.90 12.63 11.11
C LEU A 256 4.96 13.18 10.14
N ARG A 257 6.08 13.69 10.64
CA ARG A 257 7.13 14.24 9.79
C ARG A 257 7.74 13.16 8.91
N SER A 258 7.91 13.50 7.62
CA SER A 258 8.43 12.59 6.58
C SER A 258 7.63 11.30 6.44
N ASN A 259 6.34 11.36 6.75
CA ASN A 259 5.40 10.25 6.52
C ASN A 259 4.66 10.49 5.20
N PRO A 260 4.92 9.69 4.13
CA PRO A 260 4.35 9.91 2.80
C PRO A 260 2.85 9.55 2.71
N GLY A 261 2.26 9.04 3.79
CA GLY A 261 0.88 8.60 3.84
C GLY A 261 0.72 7.08 3.84
N GLY A 262 -0.24 6.59 3.07
CA GLY A 262 -0.62 5.19 2.96
C GLY A 262 -2.14 5.02 2.83
N LEU A 263 -2.72 4.05 3.51
CA LEU A 263 -4.13 3.71 3.41
C LEU A 263 -5.05 4.80 3.97
N LEU A 264 -6.07 5.17 3.17
CA LEU A 264 -7.13 6.09 3.56
C LEU A 264 -7.84 5.61 4.85
N GLU A 265 -8.28 4.36 4.89
CA GLU A 265 -8.99 3.81 6.05
C GLU A 265 -8.13 3.84 7.32
N SER A 266 -6.83 3.55 7.21
CA SER A 266 -5.89 3.64 8.34
C SER A 266 -5.84 5.06 8.91
N SER A 267 -5.82 6.09 8.05
CA SER A 267 -5.82 7.49 8.50
C SER A 267 -7.14 7.89 9.17
N ILE A 268 -8.28 7.38 8.67
CA ILE A 268 -9.59 7.61 9.26
C ILE A 268 -9.66 6.98 10.67
N ASP A 269 -9.21 5.74 10.81
CA ASP A 269 -9.26 5.04 12.08
C ASP A 269 -8.28 5.64 13.11
N ILE A 270 -7.08 6.04 12.68
CA ILE A 270 -6.15 6.77 13.56
C ILE A 270 -6.74 8.12 14.00
N SER A 271 -7.40 8.85 13.09
CA SER A 271 -8.10 10.08 13.47
C SER A 271 -9.19 9.83 14.52
N ARG A 272 -9.90 8.71 14.43
CA ARG A 272 -10.92 8.28 15.41
C ARG A 272 -10.36 8.00 16.80
N HIS A 273 -9.09 7.64 16.93
CA HIS A 273 -8.45 7.50 18.24
C HIS A 273 -8.35 8.83 19.00
N PHE A 274 -8.38 9.95 18.30
CA PHE A 274 -8.27 11.29 18.90
C PHE A 274 -9.57 12.11 18.78
N ILE A 275 -10.40 11.89 17.76
CA ILE A 275 -11.60 12.66 17.45
C ILE A 275 -12.86 11.84 17.77
N ASN A 276 -13.59 12.25 18.81
CA ASN A 276 -14.78 11.54 19.25
C ASN A 276 -15.96 11.76 18.30
N LYS A 277 -16.20 13.02 17.91
CA LYS A 277 -17.28 13.46 17.01
C LYS A 277 -16.74 14.51 16.05
N GLY A 278 -17.37 14.65 14.89
CA GLY A 278 -16.98 15.59 13.84
C GLY A 278 -16.56 14.88 12.56
N VAL A 279 -16.44 15.65 11.51
CA VAL A 279 -15.98 15.15 10.20
C VAL A 279 -14.46 14.89 10.27
N ILE A 280 -14.01 13.79 9.68
CA ILE A 280 -12.59 13.48 9.53
C ILE A 280 -12.13 13.87 8.13
N VAL A 281 -12.84 13.40 7.11
CA VAL A 281 -12.53 13.64 5.70
C VAL A 281 -13.78 13.45 4.87
N SER A 282 -13.87 14.15 3.74
CA SER A 282 -14.85 13.85 2.69
C SER A 282 -14.10 13.50 1.41
N THR A 283 -14.55 12.49 0.68
CA THR A 283 -14.05 12.14 -0.65
C THR A 283 -15.07 12.52 -1.70
N VAL A 284 -14.61 12.97 -2.86
CA VAL A 284 -15.44 13.33 -4.01
C VAL A 284 -14.93 12.55 -5.21
N SER A 285 -15.78 11.66 -5.75
CA SER A 285 -15.48 10.86 -6.94
C SER A 285 -15.58 11.68 -8.23
N LYS A 286 -15.21 11.07 -9.36
CA LYS A 286 -15.35 11.67 -10.70
C LYS A 286 -16.81 12.05 -11.05
N ASP A 287 -17.79 11.33 -10.49
CA ASP A 287 -19.22 11.56 -10.72
C ASP A 287 -19.80 12.59 -9.72
N GLY A 288 -18.95 13.26 -8.95
CA GLY A 288 -19.35 14.24 -7.95
C GLY A 288 -19.97 13.65 -6.67
N LEU A 289 -19.97 12.32 -6.55
CA LEU A 289 -20.48 11.66 -5.33
C LEU A 289 -19.56 11.96 -4.15
N LYS A 290 -20.14 12.55 -3.12
CA LYS A 290 -19.44 12.91 -1.88
C LYS A 290 -19.72 11.89 -0.79
N GLU A 291 -18.66 11.26 -0.30
CA GLU A 291 -18.70 10.40 0.88
C GLU A 291 -18.00 11.09 2.06
N THR A 292 -18.61 11.09 3.25
CA THR A 292 -18.06 11.76 4.44
C THR A 292 -17.85 10.76 5.57
N LYS A 293 -16.62 10.68 6.07
CA LYS A 293 -16.22 9.87 7.23
C LYS A 293 -16.17 10.76 8.48
N LYS A 294 -16.67 10.22 9.60
CA LYS A 294 -16.80 10.96 10.88
C LYS A 294 -16.20 10.19 12.04
N GLY A 295 -15.96 10.88 13.14
CA GLY A 295 -15.69 10.29 14.43
C GLY A 295 -16.87 9.40 14.88
N ASN A 296 -16.56 8.30 15.56
CA ASN A 296 -17.51 7.24 15.91
C ASN A 296 -17.82 7.14 17.42
N GLY A 297 -17.40 8.11 18.20
CA GLY A 297 -17.64 8.14 19.65
C GLY A 297 -16.59 7.36 20.49
N GLN A 298 -15.54 6.81 19.86
CA GLN A 298 -14.56 5.90 20.50
C GLN A 298 -13.15 6.49 20.64
N ALA A 299 -13.04 7.81 20.80
CA ALA A 299 -11.74 8.43 21.02
C ALA A 299 -11.09 7.90 22.31
N LEU A 300 -9.81 7.54 22.21
CA LEU A 300 -9.05 6.90 23.29
C LEU A 300 -8.55 7.90 24.33
N THR A 301 -8.39 9.16 23.92
CA THR A 301 -7.87 10.22 24.80
C THR A 301 -8.45 11.59 24.46
N LYS A 302 -8.65 12.40 25.49
CA LYS A 302 -9.02 13.84 25.37
C LYS A 302 -7.87 14.77 25.80
N LYS A 303 -6.73 14.21 26.21
CA LYS A 303 -5.57 14.97 26.67
C LYS A 303 -5.05 15.90 25.57
N PRO A 304 -4.30 16.96 25.92
CA PRO A 304 -3.67 17.84 24.95
C PRO A 304 -2.90 17.08 23.88
N LEU A 305 -3.01 17.54 22.63
CA LEU A 305 -2.40 16.91 21.46
C LEU A 305 -1.69 17.94 20.60
N VAL A 306 -0.44 17.65 20.26
CA VAL A 306 0.35 18.35 19.25
C VAL A 306 0.66 17.36 18.12
N VAL A 307 0.52 17.81 16.88
CA VAL A 307 0.90 17.03 15.70
C VAL A 307 2.10 17.69 15.02
N LEU A 308 3.19 16.94 14.87
CA LEU A 308 4.38 17.42 14.16
C LEU A 308 4.27 17.06 12.68
N VAL A 309 4.44 18.06 11.82
CA VAL A 309 4.35 17.94 10.37
C VAL A 309 5.52 18.63 9.66
N ASN A 310 5.84 18.18 8.46
CA ASN A 310 6.77 18.84 7.55
C ASN A 310 6.37 18.61 6.08
N GLU A 311 7.19 19.09 5.16
CA GLU A 311 7.01 18.97 3.71
C GLU A 311 6.96 17.52 3.20
N GLY A 312 7.42 16.55 3.99
CA GLY A 312 7.30 15.11 3.71
C GLY A 312 6.05 14.47 4.29
N SER A 313 5.20 15.23 5.01
CA SER A 313 3.89 14.76 5.49
C SER A 313 2.87 14.85 4.35
N ALA A 314 2.43 13.72 3.80
CA ALA A 314 1.61 13.70 2.60
C ALA A 314 0.38 12.77 2.72
N SER A 315 -0.67 13.02 1.91
CA SER A 315 -1.83 12.13 1.73
C SER A 315 -2.51 11.77 3.06
N ALA A 316 -2.47 10.50 3.49
CA ALA A 316 -3.06 10.03 4.77
C ALA A 316 -2.58 10.85 5.98
N SER A 317 -1.32 11.31 5.99
CA SER A 317 -0.80 12.23 7.02
C SER A 317 -1.55 13.56 7.00
N GLU A 318 -1.92 14.04 5.82
CA GLU A 318 -2.65 15.30 5.66
C GLU A 318 -4.12 15.14 6.05
N ILE A 319 -4.71 13.95 5.84
CA ILE A 319 -6.05 13.64 6.34
C ILE A 319 -6.09 13.73 7.87
N VAL A 320 -5.16 13.07 8.57
CA VAL A 320 -5.07 13.16 10.04
C VAL A 320 -4.81 14.60 10.50
N SER A 321 -3.88 15.29 9.85
CA SER A 321 -3.52 16.68 10.18
C SER A 321 -4.70 17.63 9.99
N GLY A 322 -5.39 17.54 8.85
CA GLY A 322 -6.59 18.34 8.56
C GLY A 322 -7.73 18.04 9.53
N ALA A 323 -7.94 16.76 9.83
CA ALA A 323 -8.95 16.35 10.79
C ALA A 323 -8.70 16.91 12.19
N ILE A 324 -7.47 16.84 12.68
CA ILE A 324 -7.09 17.37 14.00
C ILE A 324 -7.22 18.90 14.05
N LYS A 325 -6.73 19.59 13.01
CA LYS A 325 -6.75 21.06 12.92
C LYS A 325 -8.18 21.60 12.85
N ASP A 326 -8.96 21.12 11.88
CA ASP A 326 -10.29 21.67 11.59
C ASP A 326 -11.30 21.37 12.71
N ASN A 327 -11.17 20.22 13.39
CA ASN A 327 -11.96 19.94 14.60
C ASN A 327 -11.42 20.62 15.87
N LYS A 328 -10.36 21.42 15.77
CA LYS A 328 -9.70 22.10 16.93
C LYS A 328 -9.29 21.10 18.01
N ARG A 329 -8.99 19.85 17.64
CA ARG A 329 -8.64 18.77 18.57
C ARG A 329 -7.22 18.91 19.12
N GLY A 330 -6.32 19.52 18.39
CA GLY A 330 -4.94 19.72 18.73
C GLY A 330 -4.32 20.83 17.89
N LYS A 331 -3.01 21.06 18.06
CA LYS A 331 -2.25 22.03 17.31
C LYS A 331 -1.25 21.35 16.39
N LEU A 332 -1.16 21.82 15.14
CA LEU A 332 -0.14 21.43 14.19
C LEU A 332 1.09 22.30 14.36
N VAL A 333 2.25 21.69 14.44
CA VAL A 333 3.54 22.36 14.62
C VAL A 333 4.54 21.85 13.58
N GLY A 334 5.28 22.73 12.93
CA GLY A 334 6.32 22.37 11.97
C GLY A 334 6.30 23.19 10.71
N LYS A 335 6.29 22.53 9.55
CA LYS A 335 6.25 23.18 8.24
C LYS A 335 5.01 22.78 7.47
N LYS A 336 4.67 23.55 6.42
CA LYS A 336 3.60 23.24 5.48
C LYS A 336 3.75 21.81 4.93
N THR A 337 2.66 21.08 4.84
CA THR A 337 2.62 19.71 4.33
C THR A 337 2.72 19.65 2.81
N PHE A 338 2.82 18.47 2.24
CA PHE A 338 3.10 18.22 0.83
C PHE A 338 2.02 18.74 -0.14
N GLY A 339 0.75 18.49 0.15
CA GLY A 339 -0.36 18.87 -0.75
C GLY A 339 -0.78 17.78 -1.70
N LYS A 340 -0.89 16.53 -1.23
CA LYS A 340 -1.46 15.42 -2.02
C LYS A 340 -2.91 15.20 -1.64
N GLY A 341 -3.83 15.93 -2.28
CA GLY A 341 -5.28 15.88 -2.05
C GLY A 341 -6.05 14.84 -2.86
N LEU A 342 -5.36 13.88 -3.48
CA LEU A 342 -5.94 12.89 -4.38
C LEU A 342 -5.90 11.47 -3.78
N VAL A 343 -6.93 10.68 -4.07
CA VAL A 343 -7.07 9.29 -3.65
C VAL A 343 -6.80 8.38 -4.84
N GLN A 344 -5.88 7.43 -4.66
CA GLN A 344 -5.58 6.41 -5.65
C GLN A 344 -6.22 5.07 -5.25
N SER A 345 -6.70 4.35 -6.26
CA SER A 345 -7.05 2.94 -6.16
C SER A 345 -5.92 2.10 -6.76
N MET A 346 -5.57 1.01 -6.08
CA MET A 346 -4.62 0.02 -6.61
C MET A 346 -5.39 -1.10 -7.31
N ARG A 347 -4.93 -1.50 -8.48
CA ARG A 347 -5.48 -2.58 -9.29
C ARG A 347 -4.39 -3.58 -9.65
N THR A 348 -4.64 -4.86 -9.41
CA THR A 348 -3.77 -5.94 -9.89
C THR A 348 -4.12 -6.22 -11.35
N LEU A 349 -3.12 -6.37 -12.19
CA LEU A 349 -3.26 -6.72 -13.60
C LEU A 349 -3.01 -8.22 -13.80
N VAL A 350 -3.32 -8.72 -14.99
CA VAL A 350 -3.35 -10.16 -15.28
C VAL A 350 -1.97 -10.84 -15.23
N ASP A 351 -0.91 -10.08 -15.45
CA ASP A 351 0.49 -10.53 -15.43
C ASP A 351 1.19 -10.36 -14.05
N GLY A 352 0.43 -9.93 -13.03
CA GLY A 352 0.95 -9.64 -11.70
C GLY A 352 1.55 -8.25 -11.54
N SER A 353 1.59 -7.45 -12.60
CA SER A 353 1.86 -6.01 -12.53
C SER A 353 0.69 -5.25 -11.87
N GLY A 354 0.82 -3.96 -11.67
CA GLY A 354 -0.20 -3.16 -11.01
C GLY A 354 -0.40 -1.79 -11.64
N LEU A 355 -1.58 -1.25 -11.38
CA LEU A 355 -1.92 0.12 -11.73
C LEU A 355 -2.40 0.86 -10.48
N THR A 356 -1.81 2.02 -10.20
CA THR A 356 -2.45 3.02 -9.34
C THR A 356 -3.22 3.99 -10.22
N VAL A 357 -4.47 4.27 -9.90
CA VAL A 357 -5.32 5.21 -10.66
C VAL A 357 -5.98 6.20 -9.72
N THR A 358 -5.93 7.48 -10.04
CA THR A 358 -6.61 8.54 -9.29
C THR A 358 -8.12 8.44 -9.50
N VAL A 359 -8.86 8.20 -8.41
CA VAL A 359 -10.32 7.91 -8.46
C VAL A 359 -11.17 8.94 -7.73
N ALA A 360 -10.58 9.69 -6.81
CA ALA A 360 -11.28 10.71 -6.03
C ALA A 360 -10.31 11.79 -5.55
N LYS A 361 -10.86 12.93 -5.15
CA LYS A 361 -10.16 13.89 -4.31
C LYS A 361 -10.74 13.88 -2.90
N TYR A 362 -9.94 14.28 -1.92
CA TYR A 362 -10.45 14.45 -0.58
C TYR A 362 -10.43 15.91 -0.13
N LEU A 363 -11.38 16.23 0.74
CA LEU A 363 -11.55 17.54 1.35
C LEU A 363 -11.37 17.40 2.86
N THR A 364 -10.75 18.41 3.47
CA THR A 364 -10.67 18.50 4.93
C THR A 364 -12.08 18.66 5.54
N PRO A 365 -12.25 18.53 6.85
CA PRO A 365 -13.54 18.77 7.50
C PRO A 365 -14.21 20.08 7.12
N ASN A 366 -13.44 21.17 6.95
CA ASN A 366 -13.95 22.46 6.52
C ASN A 366 -14.22 22.56 5.01
N GLY A 367 -14.06 21.47 4.26
CA GLY A 367 -14.30 21.43 2.82
C GLY A 367 -13.14 21.95 1.96
N THR A 368 -11.97 22.16 2.55
CA THR A 368 -10.79 22.68 1.81
C THR A 368 -10.17 21.57 0.97
N ASP A 369 -9.97 21.85 -0.32
CA ASP A 369 -9.16 21.05 -1.22
C ASP A 369 -7.68 21.42 -1.01
N ILE A 370 -6.88 20.45 -0.56
CA ILE A 370 -5.46 20.68 -0.24
C ILE A 370 -4.52 20.28 -1.37
N ASN A 371 -5.08 19.81 -2.50
CA ASN A 371 -4.26 19.36 -3.62
C ASN A 371 -3.37 20.51 -4.12
N LYS A 372 -2.07 20.26 -4.22
CA LYS A 372 -1.01 21.22 -4.56
C LYS A 372 -0.83 22.36 -3.52
N SER A 373 -1.73 22.52 -2.54
CA SER A 373 -1.66 23.60 -1.56
C SER A 373 -1.12 23.18 -0.18
N GLY A 374 -1.36 21.92 0.22
CA GLY A 374 -0.97 21.40 1.53
C GLY A 374 -1.70 22.05 2.71
N ILE A 375 -1.33 21.65 3.92
CA ILE A 375 -1.87 22.17 5.17
C ILE A 375 -0.79 23.03 5.86
N ILE A 376 -1.13 24.27 6.12
CA ILE A 376 -0.26 25.19 6.88
C ILE A 376 -0.40 24.84 8.38
N PRO A 377 0.68 24.60 9.13
CA PRO A 377 0.60 24.34 10.56
C PRO A 377 0.09 25.56 11.36
N ASP A 378 -0.40 25.34 12.58
CA ASP A 378 -0.80 26.42 13.48
C ASP A 378 0.42 27.22 14.01
N ILE A 379 1.54 26.50 14.16
CA ILE A 379 2.82 27.07 14.62
C ILE A 379 3.90 26.64 13.64
N GLU A 380 4.39 27.58 12.86
CA GLU A 380 5.48 27.32 11.92
C GLU A 380 6.83 27.36 12.64
N VAL A 381 7.64 26.32 12.46
CA VAL A 381 8.99 26.23 13.02
C VAL A 381 9.99 26.34 11.88
N ARG A 382 10.77 27.43 11.86
CA ARG A 382 11.96 27.56 11.04
C ARG A 382 13.06 26.73 11.70
N MET A 383 13.50 25.62 11.05
CA MET A 383 14.77 25.02 11.45
C MET A 383 15.89 26.00 11.10
N ASN A 384 16.42 26.74 12.08
CA ASN A 384 17.76 27.22 11.94
C ASN A 384 18.65 25.97 11.85
N ILE A 385 19.23 25.73 10.69
CA ILE A 385 20.34 24.80 10.55
C ILE A 385 21.45 25.42 11.37
N ILE A 386 21.62 24.98 12.63
CA ILE A 386 22.87 25.19 13.34
C ILE A 386 23.86 24.30 12.58
N PRO A 387 24.88 24.86 11.91
CA PRO A 387 25.94 24.06 11.37
C PRO A 387 26.50 23.24 12.53
N ILE A 388 26.43 21.93 12.46
CA ILE A 388 27.24 21.10 13.33
C ILE A 388 28.67 21.36 12.84
N LEU A 389 29.32 22.30 13.46
CA LEU A 389 30.76 22.40 13.42
C LEU A 389 31.30 21.15 14.14
N GLN A 390 31.91 20.32 13.37
CA GLN A 390 32.84 19.20 13.58
C GLN A 390 33.00 18.67 15.00
#